data_b7e37176a1bc614a10d1cb58c8a48f15
#
_entry.id   b7e37176a1bc614a10d1cb58c8a48f15
#
_cell.length_a   1.000
_cell.length_b   1.000
_cell.length_c   1.000
_cell.angle_alpha   90.00
_cell.angle_beta   90.00
_cell.angle_gamma   90.00
#
_symmetry.space_group_name_H-M   'P 1'
#
loop_
_entity.id
_entity.type
_entity.pdbx_description
1 polymer ?
#
loop_
_entity_poly.entity_id
_entity_poly.type
_entity_poly.pdbx_seq_one_letter_code
_entity_poly.pdbx_strand_id
1 'polypeptide(L)'
;MADGGYRWQGHAPAPDAARVEAIDAGYDEAEVHAFAEPARVAAVARIEQALAAAREGDLAGAASALTRARSVLEGLNPAALQPRRGLAGLFDSHGKRLKAFREAFREAAASLSEAAADLTGRVENAARRSGALDTAWTEVRDAMVELDAHLLAAARRLSSHAAAEDAPPHPLEARKAALEACRAAALGTLPLIRGAQNADARAAEALRTCHDGVAAWRQGWLEALGLAGKRPKKVRPDRERLLVLRDDLLARIDRGLAELKASDGRRADIAARLGDLRAPL
;
A
#
# COMPACT_ATOMS: atom_id res chain seq x y z
N MET A 1 32.61 31.99 -9.79
CA MET A 1 33.15 30.79 -10.46
C MET A 1 32.00 30.00 -11.02
N ALA A 2 31.97 29.69 -12.30
CA ALA A 2 30.90 28.95 -12.91
C ALA A 2 30.96 27.48 -12.42
N ASP A 3 29.92 27.02 -11.73
CA ASP A 3 29.75 25.61 -11.39
C ASP A 3 29.71 24.81 -12.69
N GLY A 4 30.67 23.92 -12.90
CA GLY A 4 30.87 23.16 -14.14
C GLY A 4 29.75 22.18 -14.46
N GLY A 5 28.59 22.69 -14.85
CA GLY A 5 27.56 21.93 -15.56
C GLY A 5 26.60 21.08 -14.72
N TYR A 6 26.88 20.72 -13.46
CA TYR A 6 25.91 20.06 -12.60
C TYR A 6 25.25 21.08 -11.66
N ARG A 7 23.91 21.10 -11.65
CA ARG A 7 23.12 21.91 -10.72
C ARG A 7 22.27 21.02 -9.85
N TRP A 8 22.43 21.13 -8.53
CA TRP A 8 21.52 20.52 -7.59
C TRP A 8 20.08 21.06 -7.79
N GLN A 9 19.10 20.16 -7.90
CA GLN A 9 17.73 20.52 -8.29
C GLN A 9 16.75 20.62 -7.09
N GLY A 10 17.23 20.60 -5.85
CA GLY A 10 16.42 20.92 -4.68
C GLY A 10 15.39 19.88 -4.24
N HIS A 11 15.43 18.64 -4.74
CA HIS A 11 14.51 17.57 -4.35
C HIS A 11 14.99 16.78 -3.11
N ALA A 12 16.21 17.03 -2.67
CA ALA A 12 16.81 16.50 -1.45
C ALA A 12 17.62 17.62 -0.79
N PRO A 13 18.07 17.45 0.47
CA PRO A 13 19.04 18.38 1.06
C PRO A 13 20.26 18.54 0.16
N ALA A 14 20.82 19.75 0.12
CA ALA A 14 22.09 19.97 -0.59
C ALA A 14 23.17 19.07 0.04
N PRO A 15 24.07 18.48 -0.78
CA PRO A 15 25.17 17.70 -0.24
C PRO A 15 26.09 18.55 0.62
N ASP A 16 26.64 17.96 1.68
CA ASP A 16 27.56 18.63 2.57
C ASP A 16 28.84 19.05 1.83
N ALA A 17 29.22 20.31 1.96
CA ALA A 17 30.42 20.85 1.31
C ALA A 17 31.70 20.11 1.74
N ALA A 18 31.82 19.74 3.01
CA ALA A 18 32.95 18.96 3.52
C ALA A 18 33.00 17.56 2.91
N ARG A 19 31.82 16.94 2.66
CA ARG A 19 31.73 15.65 1.96
C ARG A 19 32.21 15.77 0.52
N VAL A 20 31.77 16.82 -0.19
CA VAL A 20 32.21 17.08 -1.58
C VAL A 20 33.72 17.29 -1.64
N GLU A 21 34.31 18.06 -0.72
CA GLU A 21 35.75 18.28 -0.63
C GLU A 21 36.52 17.00 -0.35
N ALA A 22 36.01 16.15 0.56
CA ALA A 22 36.63 14.85 0.86
C ALA A 22 36.62 13.90 -0.35
N ILE A 23 35.52 13.88 -1.14
CA ILE A 23 35.43 13.09 -2.38
C ILE A 23 36.41 13.64 -3.43
N ASP A 24 36.49 14.96 -3.58
CA ASP A 24 37.41 15.59 -4.51
C ASP A 24 38.88 15.36 -4.14
N ALA A 25 39.22 15.42 -2.87
CA ALA A 25 40.58 15.12 -2.37
C ALA A 25 40.98 13.65 -2.53
N GLY A 26 40.03 12.73 -2.44
CA GLY A 26 40.24 11.29 -2.62
C GLY A 26 40.18 10.81 -4.07
N TYR A 27 40.06 11.70 -5.06
CA TYR A 27 40.01 11.35 -6.47
C TYR A 27 41.37 10.86 -6.98
N ASP A 28 41.37 9.68 -7.62
CA ASP A 28 42.54 9.12 -8.29
C ASP A 28 42.31 9.05 -9.81
N GLU A 29 43.15 9.73 -10.56
CA GLU A 29 43.15 9.78 -12.03
C GLU A 29 43.39 8.39 -12.65
N ALA A 30 44.17 7.54 -12.00
CA ALA A 30 44.47 6.20 -12.48
C ALA A 30 43.26 5.25 -12.32
N GLU A 31 42.34 5.56 -11.41
CA GLU A 31 41.18 4.74 -11.08
C GLU A 31 39.82 5.41 -11.42
N VAL A 32 39.80 6.25 -12.46
CA VAL A 32 38.58 6.95 -12.90
C VAL A 32 37.38 6.02 -13.06
N HIS A 33 37.59 4.80 -13.55
CA HIS A 33 36.53 3.81 -13.73
C HIS A 33 35.88 3.34 -12.40
N ALA A 34 36.60 3.41 -11.30
CA ALA A 34 36.10 3.08 -9.96
C ALA A 34 35.49 4.28 -9.23
N PHE A 35 35.61 5.50 -9.78
CA PHE A 35 35.07 6.70 -9.14
C PHE A 35 33.58 6.57 -8.85
N ALA A 36 33.20 6.77 -7.58
CA ALA A 36 31.84 6.69 -7.07
C ALA A 36 31.10 5.35 -7.29
N GLU A 37 31.80 4.26 -7.68
CA GLU A 37 31.16 2.96 -7.88
C GLU A 37 30.47 2.44 -6.60
N PRO A 38 31.03 2.56 -5.39
CA PRO A 38 30.33 2.17 -4.15
C PRO A 38 29.03 2.95 -3.94
N ALA A 39 29.01 4.27 -4.22
CA ALA A 39 27.80 5.10 -4.09
C ALA A 39 26.73 4.70 -5.11
N ARG A 40 27.13 4.43 -6.36
CA ARG A 40 26.22 3.95 -7.41
C ARG A 40 25.60 2.60 -7.03
N VAL A 41 26.41 1.62 -6.64
CA VAL A 41 25.93 0.28 -6.22
C VAL A 41 24.98 0.40 -5.02
N ALA A 42 25.32 1.23 -4.03
CA ALA A 42 24.45 1.47 -2.89
C ALA A 42 23.10 2.07 -3.31
N ALA A 43 23.08 3.06 -4.20
CA ALA A 43 21.85 3.67 -4.69
C ALA A 43 20.99 2.67 -5.48
N VAL A 44 21.58 1.85 -6.35
CA VAL A 44 20.85 0.77 -7.06
C VAL A 44 20.24 -0.20 -6.06
N ALA A 45 20.99 -0.64 -5.03
CA ALA A 45 20.48 -1.53 -4.00
C ALA A 45 19.29 -0.93 -3.24
N ARG A 46 19.29 0.38 -2.96
CA ARG A 46 18.14 1.06 -2.31
C ARG A 46 16.92 1.13 -3.22
N ILE A 47 17.09 1.35 -4.51
CA ILE A 47 16.01 1.29 -5.50
C ILE A 47 15.41 -0.15 -5.56
N GLU A 48 16.25 -1.18 -5.55
CA GLU A 48 15.80 -2.58 -5.52
C GLU A 48 15.02 -2.92 -4.23
N GLN A 49 15.47 -2.45 -3.08
CA GLN A 49 14.76 -2.62 -1.81
C GLN A 49 13.39 -1.93 -1.84
N ALA A 50 13.32 -0.71 -2.40
CA ALA A 50 12.06 -0.01 -2.58
C ALA A 50 11.09 -0.77 -3.52
N LEU A 51 11.60 -1.36 -4.60
CA LEU A 51 10.83 -2.21 -5.51
C LEU A 51 10.29 -3.46 -4.79
N ALA A 52 11.13 -4.13 -4.00
CA ALA A 52 10.72 -5.29 -3.21
C ALA A 52 9.61 -4.91 -2.22
N ALA A 53 9.79 -3.84 -1.44
CA ALA A 53 8.78 -3.34 -0.49
C ALA A 53 7.47 -2.94 -1.18
N ALA A 54 7.52 -2.33 -2.37
CA ALA A 54 6.32 -1.96 -3.13
C ALA A 54 5.54 -3.18 -3.66
N ARG A 55 6.20 -4.32 -3.88
CA ARG A 55 5.57 -5.57 -4.33
C ARG A 55 4.94 -6.37 -3.20
N GLU A 56 5.38 -6.20 -1.96
CA GLU A 56 4.84 -6.91 -0.81
C GLU A 56 3.37 -6.57 -0.55
N GLY A 57 2.63 -7.55 -0.03
CA GLY A 57 1.27 -7.38 0.47
C GLY A 57 0.26 -8.36 -0.11
N ASP A 58 -0.73 -8.71 0.72
CA ASP A 58 -1.79 -9.69 0.42
C ASP A 58 -3.16 -8.98 0.29
N LEU A 59 -3.36 -8.27 -0.83
CA LEU A 59 -4.67 -7.70 -1.16
C LEU A 59 -5.63 -8.78 -1.69
N ALA A 60 -5.12 -9.83 -2.33
CA ALA A 60 -5.92 -10.94 -2.82
C ALA A 60 -6.57 -11.72 -1.68
N GLY A 61 -5.81 -12.00 -0.60
CA GLY A 61 -6.36 -12.64 0.60
C GLY A 61 -7.40 -11.76 1.30
N ALA A 62 -7.22 -10.44 1.34
CA ALA A 62 -8.22 -9.50 1.85
C ALA A 62 -9.51 -9.53 1.00
N ALA A 63 -9.39 -9.51 -0.33
CA ALA A 63 -10.53 -9.62 -1.24
C ALA A 63 -11.27 -10.96 -1.06
N SER A 64 -10.55 -12.06 -0.88
CA SER A 64 -11.14 -13.38 -0.59
C SER A 64 -11.91 -13.40 0.73
N ALA A 65 -11.39 -12.76 1.78
CA ALA A 65 -12.08 -12.64 3.07
C ALA A 65 -13.39 -11.84 2.94
N LEU A 66 -13.37 -10.70 2.25
CA LEU A 66 -14.57 -9.90 1.98
C LEU A 66 -15.58 -10.64 1.10
N THR A 67 -15.13 -11.39 0.10
CA THR A 67 -16.01 -12.20 -0.76
C THR A 67 -16.72 -13.29 0.05
N ARG A 68 -16.03 -13.96 0.96
CA ARG A 68 -16.66 -14.91 1.90
C ARG A 68 -17.68 -14.24 2.80
N ALA A 69 -17.33 -13.10 3.39
CA ALA A 69 -18.24 -12.33 4.23
C ALA A 69 -19.51 -11.90 3.47
N ARG A 70 -19.37 -11.47 2.21
CA ARG A 70 -20.48 -11.15 1.30
C ARG A 70 -21.40 -12.36 1.10
N SER A 71 -20.86 -13.51 0.77
CA SER A 71 -21.62 -14.76 0.56
C SER A 71 -22.41 -15.18 1.80
N VAL A 72 -21.80 -15.06 3.01
CA VAL A 72 -22.48 -15.32 4.27
C VAL A 72 -23.68 -14.41 4.48
N LEU A 73 -23.54 -13.11 4.21
CA LEU A 73 -24.64 -12.13 4.31
C LEU A 73 -25.76 -12.38 3.30
N GLU A 74 -25.42 -12.75 2.07
CA GLU A 74 -26.41 -13.08 1.02
C GLU A 74 -27.25 -14.29 1.41
N GLY A 75 -26.65 -15.27 2.10
CA GLY A 75 -27.34 -16.44 2.67
C GLY A 75 -28.36 -16.10 3.75
N LEU A 76 -28.22 -14.94 4.44
CA LEU A 76 -29.14 -14.47 5.46
C LEU A 76 -30.31 -13.69 4.88
N ASN A 77 -31.39 -14.41 4.55
CA ASN A 77 -32.57 -13.78 3.96
C ASN A 77 -33.70 -13.55 4.98
N PRO A 78 -33.99 -12.29 5.39
CA PRO A 78 -35.11 -11.98 6.28
C PRO A 78 -36.50 -12.40 5.74
N ALA A 79 -36.64 -12.70 4.45
CA ALA A 79 -37.89 -13.26 3.91
C ALA A 79 -38.23 -14.63 4.51
N ALA A 80 -37.26 -15.37 5.06
CA ALA A 80 -37.50 -16.61 5.78
C ALA A 80 -38.39 -16.46 7.04
N LEU A 81 -38.53 -15.22 7.53
CA LEU A 81 -39.43 -14.88 8.65
C LEU A 81 -40.91 -14.75 8.21
N GLN A 82 -41.19 -14.72 6.91
CA GLN A 82 -42.57 -14.67 6.41
C GLN A 82 -43.30 -16.00 6.59
N PRO A 83 -44.62 -15.96 6.84
CA PRO A 83 -45.43 -17.18 6.85
C PRO A 83 -45.41 -17.83 5.46
N ARG A 84 -45.19 -19.13 5.41
CA ARG A 84 -45.35 -19.91 4.18
C ARG A 84 -46.81 -19.92 3.76
N ARG A 85 -47.09 -19.74 2.48
CA ARG A 85 -48.45 -19.80 1.93
C ARG A 85 -48.82 -21.25 1.54
N GLY A 86 -50.11 -21.59 1.58
CA GLY A 86 -50.62 -22.92 1.20
C GLY A 86 -50.53 -23.96 2.33
N LEU A 87 -50.71 -25.26 1.96
CA LEU A 87 -50.74 -26.40 2.88
C LEU A 87 -49.47 -26.51 3.78
N ALA A 88 -48.30 -26.11 3.26
CA ALA A 88 -47.06 -26.07 4.02
C ALA A 88 -47.09 -25.06 5.17
N GLY A 89 -47.99 -24.09 5.16
CA GLY A 89 -48.18 -23.07 6.20
C GLY A 89 -48.96 -23.58 7.43
N LEU A 90 -49.72 -24.64 7.30
CA LEU A 90 -50.55 -25.19 8.37
C LEU A 90 -49.77 -25.71 9.60
N PHE A 91 -48.53 -26.19 9.39
CA PHE A 91 -47.63 -26.69 10.42
C PHE A 91 -46.47 -25.70 10.74
N ASP A 92 -46.49 -24.52 10.17
CA ASP A 92 -45.39 -23.56 10.23
C ASP A 92 -45.69 -22.46 11.27
N SER A 93 -45.14 -22.62 12.47
CA SER A 93 -45.33 -21.60 13.52
C SER A 93 -44.30 -20.48 13.43
N HIS A 94 -44.72 -19.24 13.71
CA HIS A 94 -43.84 -18.09 13.84
C HIS A 94 -42.63 -18.32 14.76
N GLY A 95 -42.88 -19.03 15.90
CA GLY A 95 -41.84 -19.34 16.86
C GLY A 95 -40.74 -20.26 16.31
N LYS A 96 -41.11 -21.27 15.50
CA LYS A 96 -40.14 -22.17 14.87
C LYS A 96 -39.28 -21.42 13.84
N ARG A 97 -39.89 -20.60 12.99
CA ARG A 97 -39.17 -19.78 12.00
C ARG A 97 -38.21 -18.82 12.67
N LEU A 98 -38.68 -18.09 13.68
CA LEU A 98 -37.83 -17.15 14.42
C LEU A 98 -36.67 -17.85 15.11
N LYS A 99 -36.89 -19.05 15.69
CA LYS A 99 -35.83 -19.84 16.30
C LYS A 99 -34.78 -20.23 15.24
N ALA A 100 -35.20 -20.83 14.15
CA ALA A 100 -34.30 -21.23 13.06
C ALA A 100 -33.52 -20.02 12.46
N PHE A 101 -34.17 -18.89 12.28
CA PHE A 101 -33.53 -17.68 11.80
C PHE A 101 -32.52 -17.09 12.79
N ARG A 102 -32.79 -17.17 14.09
CA ARG A 102 -31.84 -16.77 15.13
C ARG A 102 -30.58 -17.65 15.15
N GLU A 103 -30.73 -18.95 14.90
CA GLU A 103 -29.55 -19.85 14.77
C GLU A 103 -28.73 -19.51 13.54
N ALA A 104 -29.37 -19.36 12.36
CA ALA A 104 -28.67 -18.92 11.15
C ALA A 104 -27.96 -17.58 11.31
N PHE A 105 -28.58 -16.63 12.02
CA PHE A 105 -27.94 -15.36 12.37
C PHE A 105 -26.70 -15.56 13.27
N ARG A 106 -26.76 -16.45 14.29
CA ARG A 106 -25.64 -16.71 15.18
C ARG A 106 -24.44 -17.28 14.43
N GLU A 107 -24.69 -18.25 13.55
CA GLU A 107 -23.65 -18.86 12.70
C GLU A 107 -23.01 -17.80 11.78
N ALA A 108 -23.83 -17.01 11.10
CA ALA A 108 -23.35 -15.93 10.25
C ALA A 108 -22.59 -14.86 11.06
N ALA A 109 -23.09 -14.47 12.23
CA ALA A 109 -22.42 -13.47 13.08
C ALA A 109 -21.07 -13.98 13.61
N ALA A 110 -20.92 -15.26 13.89
CA ALA A 110 -19.63 -15.87 14.24
C ALA A 110 -18.67 -15.80 13.06
N SER A 111 -19.07 -16.26 11.88
CA SER A 111 -18.24 -16.24 10.67
C SER A 111 -17.83 -14.81 10.26
N LEU A 112 -18.74 -13.85 10.34
CA LEU A 112 -18.43 -12.44 10.07
C LEU A 112 -17.51 -11.81 11.13
N SER A 113 -17.61 -12.25 12.39
CA SER A 113 -16.70 -11.79 13.45
C SER A 113 -15.28 -12.31 13.23
N GLU A 114 -15.12 -13.55 12.77
CA GLU A 114 -13.81 -14.11 12.37
C GLU A 114 -13.24 -13.35 11.16
N ALA A 115 -14.07 -13.08 10.15
CA ALA A 115 -13.65 -12.27 9.02
C ALA A 115 -13.21 -10.86 9.48
N ALA A 116 -13.94 -10.20 10.37
CA ALA A 116 -13.57 -8.90 10.90
C ALA A 116 -12.24 -8.94 11.67
N ALA A 117 -11.95 -9.98 12.44
CA ALA A 117 -10.67 -10.16 13.11
C ALA A 117 -9.51 -10.34 12.10
N ASP A 118 -9.71 -11.09 11.01
CA ASP A 118 -8.74 -11.20 9.90
C ASP A 118 -8.49 -9.83 9.24
N LEU A 119 -9.54 -9.02 9.02
CA LEU A 119 -9.40 -7.67 8.47
C LEU A 119 -8.53 -6.77 9.37
N THR A 120 -8.67 -6.87 10.70
CA THR A 120 -7.84 -6.12 11.65
C THR A 120 -6.35 -6.46 11.49
N GLY A 121 -6.00 -7.74 11.43
CA GLY A 121 -4.61 -8.18 11.20
C GLY A 121 -4.04 -7.67 9.88
N ARG A 122 -4.86 -7.59 8.83
CA ARG A 122 -4.46 -7.05 7.52
C ARG A 122 -4.22 -5.54 7.55
N VAL A 123 -5.03 -4.79 8.29
CA VAL A 123 -4.81 -3.35 8.53
C VAL A 123 -3.49 -3.11 9.25
N GLU A 124 -3.17 -3.90 10.27
CA GLU A 124 -1.90 -3.84 10.99
C GLU A 124 -0.71 -4.17 10.08
N ASN A 125 -0.85 -5.17 9.21
CA ASN A 125 0.17 -5.51 8.20
C ASN A 125 0.40 -4.36 7.22
N ALA A 126 -0.66 -3.68 6.77
CA ALA A 126 -0.54 -2.51 5.91
C ALA A 126 0.18 -1.35 6.61
N ALA A 127 -0.05 -1.13 7.91
CA ALA A 127 0.65 -0.13 8.71
C ALA A 127 2.16 -0.45 8.85
N ARG A 128 2.51 -1.72 9.13
CA ARG A 128 3.93 -2.15 9.17
C ARG A 128 4.63 -1.93 7.84
N ARG A 129 3.98 -2.27 6.72
CA ARG A 129 4.52 -2.04 5.39
C ARG A 129 4.69 -0.56 5.07
N SER A 130 3.75 0.30 5.48
CA SER A 130 3.90 1.74 5.32
C SER A 130 5.15 2.25 6.03
N GLY A 131 5.49 1.73 7.22
CA GLY A 131 6.75 2.03 7.92
C GLY A 131 7.99 1.57 7.14
N ALA A 132 7.96 0.37 6.55
CA ALA A 132 9.06 -0.12 5.71
C ALA A 132 9.26 0.75 4.46
N LEU A 133 8.17 1.20 3.84
CA LEU A 133 8.22 2.14 2.71
C LEU A 133 8.74 3.53 3.11
N ASP A 134 8.46 4.01 4.33
CA ASP A 134 9.05 5.26 4.85
C ASP A 134 10.58 5.12 5.02
N THR A 135 11.04 4.00 5.52
CA THR A 135 12.48 3.69 5.63
C THR A 135 13.10 3.67 4.23
N ALA A 136 12.52 2.94 3.28
CA ALA A 136 13.01 2.86 1.91
C ALA A 136 13.05 4.25 1.24
N TRP A 137 12.03 5.09 1.46
CA TRP A 137 12.01 6.46 0.93
C TRP A 137 13.18 7.30 1.48
N THR A 138 13.45 7.20 2.78
CA THR A 138 14.57 7.90 3.43
C THR A 138 15.90 7.43 2.88
N GLU A 139 16.10 6.12 2.75
CA GLU A 139 17.35 5.53 2.25
C GLU A 139 17.61 5.88 0.78
N VAL A 140 16.59 5.89 -0.08
CA VAL A 140 16.73 6.33 -1.48
C VAL A 140 17.07 7.82 -1.55
N ARG A 141 16.45 8.66 -0.71
CA ARG A 141 16.78 10.09 -0.62
C ARG A 141 18.23 10.31 -0.18
N ASP A 142 18.68 9.61 0.83
CA ASP A 142 20.04 9.76 1.37
C ASP A 142 21.09 9.26 0.37
N ALA A 143 20.80 8.17 -0.36
CA ALA A 143 21.64 7.71 -1.47
C ALA A 143 21.71 8.76 -2.60
N MET A 144 20.60 9.46 -2.88
CA MET A 144 20.58 10.54 -3.86
C MET A 144 21.46 11.73 -3.41
N VAL A 145 21.46 12.08 -2.11
CA VAL A 145 22.35 13.13 -1.58
C VAL A 145 23.83 12.74 -1.75
N GLU A 146 24.17 11.49 -1.54
CA GLU A 146 25.54 10.98 -1.73
C GLU A 146 25.92 11.00 -3.23
N LEU A 147 25.03 10.63 -4.14
CA LEU A 147 25.26 10.77 -5.58
C LEU A 147 25.46 12.24 -5.98
N ASP A 148 24.68 13.17 -5.41
CA ASP A 148 24.82 14.60 -5.65
C ASP A 148 26.19 15.13 -5.22
N ALA A 149 26.75 14.63 -4.08
CA ALA A 149 28.09 14.97 -3.63
C ALA A 149 29.18 14.53 -4.64
N HIS A 150 29.08 13.29 -5.14
CA HIS A 150 29.97 12.76 -6.14
C HIS A 150 29.85 13.51 -7.50
N LEU A 151 28.63 13.85 -7.91
CA LEU A 151 28.38 14.60 -9.14
C LEU A 151 28.96 16.02 -9.08
N LEU A 152 28.88 16.69 -7.92
CA LEU A 152 29.50 18.01 -7.73
C LEU A 152 31.02 17.91 -7.76
N ALA A 153 31.64 16.90 -7.12
CA ALA A 153 33.07 16.67 -7.17
C ALA A 153 33.52 16.40 -8.62
N ALA A 154 32.84 15.51 -9.35
CA ALA A 154 33.11 15.23 -10.75
C ALA A 154 33.01 16.49 -11.63
N ALA A 155 31.98 17.32 -11.42
CA ALA A 155 31.81 18.56 -12.16
C ALA A 155 32.94 19.56 -11.93
N ARG A 156 33.44 19.70 -10.71
CA ARG A 156 34.62 20.54 -10.38
C ARG A 156 35.86 20.08 -11.12
N ARG A 157 36.14 18.76 -11.13
CA ARG A 157 37.28 18.17 -11.85
C ARG A 157 37.19 18.41 -13.33
N LEU A 158 36.04 18.10 -13.96
CA LEU A 158 35.84 18.31 -15.38
C LEU A 158 35.96 19.80 -15.79
N SER A 159 35.50 20.73 -14.95
CA SER A 159 35.66 22.15 -15.23
C SER A 159 37.12 22.62 -15.21
N SER A 160 37.93 22.04 -14.34
CA SER A 160 39.39 22.31 -14.29
C SER A 160 40.12 21.70 -15.48
N HIS A 161 39.70 20.53 -16.00
CA HIS A 161 40.24 19.88 -17.17
C HIS A 161 39.88 20.64 -18.46
N ALA A 162 38.62 21.02 -18.64
CA ALA A 162 38.11 21.71 -19.82
C ALA A 162 38.70 23.13 -20.02
N ALA A 163 39.40 23.67 -19.01
CA ALA A 163 40.11 24.94 -19.12
C ALA A 163 41.38 24.84 -20.01
N ALA A 164 41.84 23.61 -20.36
CA ALA A 164 42.94 23.40 -21.30
C ALA A 164 42.37 23.36 -22.73
N GLU A 165 42.84 24.28 -23.59
CA GLU A 165 42.46 24.34 -25.01
C GLU A 165 42.82 23.01 -25.71
N ASP A 166 41.88 22.42 -26.49
CA ASP A 166 42.03 21.14 -27.22
C ASP A 166 42.20 19.85 -26.33
N ALA A 167 41.78 19.85 -25.08
CA ALA A 167 41.82 18.63 -24.28
C ALA A 167 40.84 17.56 -24.82
N PRO A 168 41.28 16.27 -24.92
CA PRO A 168 40.40 15.17 -25.31
C PRO A 168 39.31 14.96 -24.25
N PRO A 169 38.17 14.31 -24.60
CA PRO A 169 37.13 13.99 -23.64
C PRO A 169 37.70 13.24 -22.43
N HIS A 170 37.41 13.72 -21.24
CA HIS A 170 37.90 13.10 -19.99
C HIS A 170 37.11 11.83 -19.66
N PRO A 171 37.75 10.70 -19.29
CA PRO A 171 37.05 9.46 -18.96
C PRO A 171 36.00 9.61 -17.84
N LEU A 172 36.16 10.59 -16.95
CA LEU A 172 35.22 10.93 -15.89
C LEU A 172 33.84 11.39 -16.42
N GLU A 173 33.73 11.86 -17.69
CA GLU A 173 32.45 12.27 -18.29
C GLU A 173 31.49 11.07 -18.39
N ALA A 174 31.98 9.89 -18.82
CA ALA A 174 31.16 8.69 -18.89
C ALA A 174 30.69 8.24 -17.51
N ARG A 175 31.56 8.35 -16.49
CA ARG A 175 31.19 8.05 -15.09
C ARG A 175 30.15 9.03 -14.56
N LYS A 176 30.33 10.33 -14.80
CA LYS A 176 29.38 11.36 -14.43
C LYS A 176 28.01 11.07 -15.05
N ALA A 177 27.95 10.72 -16.35
CA ALA A 177 26.69 10.36 -17.01
C ALA A 177 26.01 9.15 -16.39
N ALA A 178 26.77 8.11 -16.01
CA ALA A 178 26.22 6.95 -15.30
C ALA A 178 25.67 7.31 -13.90
N LEU A 179 26.35 8.21 -13.17
CA LEU A 179 25.86 8.70 -11.87
C LEU A 179 24.60 9.57 -12.03
N GLU A 180 24.53 10.41 -13.07
CA GLU A 180 23.34 11.22 -13.40
C GLU A 180 22.13 10.32 -13.72
N ALA A 181 22.32 9.24 -14.48
CA ALA A 181 21.29 8.27 -14.76
C ALA A 181 20.79 7.59 -13.47
N CYS A 182 21.71 7.13 -12.60
CA CYS A 182 21.38 6.54 -11.33
C CYS A 182 20.64 7.52 -10.40
N ARG A 183 21.07 8.77 -10.34
CA ARG A 183 20.41 9.84 -9.60
C ARG A 183 19.00 10.10 -10.13
N ALA A 184 18.82 10.15 -11.44
CA ALA A 184 17.51 10.35 -12.06
C ALA A 184 16.55 9.20 -11.72
N ALA A 185 17.03 7.95 -11.70
CA ALA A 185 16.26 6.80 -11.28
C ALA A 185 15.88 6.89 -9.79
N ALA A 186 16.82 7.25 -8.91
CA ALA A 186 16.55 7.45 -7.48
C ALA A 186 15.50 8.54 -7.27
N LEU A 187 15.60 9.68 -7.96
CA LEU A 187 14.62 10.76 -7.92
C LEU A 187 13.24 10.29 -8.38
N GLY A 188 13.16 9.54 -9.48
CA GLY A 188 11.92 8.96 -9.99
C GLY A 188 11.28 7.93 -9.06
N THR A 189 12.08 7.27 -8.21
CA THR A 189 11.62 6.26 -7.24
C THR A 189 10.86 6.89 -6.06
N LEU A 190 11.24 8.06 -5.59
CA LEU A 190 10.64 8.70 -4.40
C LEU A 190 9.11 8.88 -4.49
N PRO A 191 8.54 9.47 -5.57
CA PRO A 191 7.08 9.59 -5.68
C PRO A 191 6.37 8.25 -5.85
N LEU A 192 7.02 7.23 -6.41
CA LEU A 192 6.44 5.89 -6.55
C LEU A 192 6.31 5.19 -5.20
N ILE A 193 7.29 5.33 -4.31
CA ILE A 193 7.18 4.83 -2.92
C ILE A 193 5.97 5.48 -2.23
N ARG A 194 5.80 6.81 -2.34
CA ARG A 194 4.63 7.51 -1.76
C ARG A 194 3.31 7.06 -2.40
N GLY A 195 3.33 6.77 -3.70
CA GLY A 195 2.19 6.18 -4.41
C GLY A 195 1.79 4.81 -3.84
N ALA A 196 2.76 3.93 -3.53
CA ALA A 196 2.51 2.64 -2.89
C ALA A 196 1.91 2.79 -1.48
N GLN A 197 2.45 3.68 -0.66
CA GLN A 197 1.89 4.00 0.66
C GLN A 197 0.44 4.49 0.57
N ASN A 198 0.13 5.36 -0.38
CA ASN A 198 -1.23 5.85 -0.58
C ASN A 198 -2.20 4.74 -1.02
N ALA A 199 -1.75 3.80 -1.85
CA ALA A 199 -2.57 2.64 -2.24
C ALA A 199 -2.87 1.75 -1.02
N ASP A 200 -1.88 1.51 -0.16
CA ASP A 200 -2.03 0.76 1.07
C ASP A 200 -2.94 1.44 2.09
N ALA A 201 -2.82 2.75 2.25
CA ALA A 201 -3.67 3.53 3.15
C ALA A 201 -5.15 3.45 2.73
N ARG A 202 -5.45 3.53 1.43
CA ARG A 202 -6.82 3.39 0.90
C ARG A 202 -7.37 1.98 1.11
N ALA A 203 -6.56 0.96 0.86
CA ALA A 203 -6.95 -0.42 1.13
C ALA A 203 -7.23 -0.64 2.62
N ALA A 204 -6.36 -0.17 3.51
CA ALA A 204 -6.55 -0.28 4.95
C ALA A 204 -7.81 0.43 5.43
N GLU A 205 -8.12 1.61 4.92
CA GLU A 205 -9.34 2.36 5.25
C GLU A 205 -10.60 1.63 4.79
N ALA A 206 -10.58 1.04 3.59
CA ALA A 206 -11.68 0.21 3.10
C ALA A 206 -11.92 -1.00 4.00
N LEU A 207 -10.85 -1.66 4.48
CA LEU A 207 -10.95 -2.80 5.40
C LEU A 207 -11.49 -2.38 6.77
N ARG A 208 -11.07 -1.22 7.33
CA ARG A 208 -11.63 -0.67 8.57
C ARG A 208 -13.13 -0.39 8.43
N THR A 209 -13.54 0.23 7.33
CA THR A 209 -14.95 0.53 7.04
C THR A 209 -15.80 -0.74 7.00
N CYS A 210 -15.27 -1.84 6.43
CA CYS A 210 -15.94 -3.14 6.45
C CYS A 210 -15.99 -3.74 7.85
N HIS A 211 -14.88 -3.71 8.61
CA HIS A 211 -14.82 -4.18 10.00
C HIS A 211 -15.88 -3.49 10.88
N ASP A 212 -15.93 -2.15 10.84
CA ASP A 212 -16.89 -1.36 11.62
C ASP A 212 -18.32 -1.62 11.17
N GLY A 213 -18.52 -1.85 9.88
CA GLY A 213 -19.80 -2.26 9.31
C GLY A 213 -20.31 -3.59 9.89
N VAL A 214 -19.43 -4.58 10.06
CA VAL A 214 -19.78 -5.87 10.68
C VAL A 214 -20.23 -5.68 12.14
N ALA A 215 -19.53 -4.84 12.90
CA ALA A 215 -19.90 -4.54 14.29
C ALA A 215 -21.27 -3.88 14.38
N ALA A 216 -21.53 -2.87 13.56
CA ALA A 216 -22.80 -2.15 13.50
C ALA A 216 -23.95 -3.05 13.06
N TRP A 217 -23.76 -3.87 12.02
CA TRP A 217 -24.73 -4.85 11.55
C TRP A 217 -25.08 -5.85 12.65
N ARG A 218 -24.07 -6.44 13.30
CA ARG A 218 -24.28 -7.41 14.37
C ARG A 218 -25.10 -6.83 15.52
N GLN A 219 -24.76 -5.63 15.98
CA GLN A 219 -25.49 -4.95 17.06
C GLN A 219 -26.94 -4.68 16.66
N GLY A 220 -27.18 -4.12 15.47
CA GLY A 220 -28.53 -3.83 14.99
C GLY A 220 -29.40 -5.08 14.84
N TRP A 221 -28.81 -6.19 14.38
CA TRP A 221 -29.53 -7.47 14.25
C TRP A 221 -29.80 -8.14 15.60
N LEU A 222 -28.88 -8.07 16.58
CA LEU A 222 -29.13 -8.52 17.94
C LEU A 222 -30.33 -7.82 18.56
N GLU A 223 -30.45 -6.51 18.37
CA GLU A 223 -31.57 -5.72 18.82
C GLU A 223 -32.87 -6.11 18.10
N ALA A 224 -32.87 -6.11 16.77
CA ALA A 224 -34.06 -6.41 15.95
C ALA A 224 -34.58 -7.83 16.17
N LEU A 225 -33.71 -8.79 16.48
CA LEU A 225 -34.08 -10.19 16.81
C LEU A 225 -34.38 -10.43 18.28
N GLY A 226 -34.28 -9.40 19.13
CA GLY A 226 -34.52 -9.53 20.58
C GLY A 226 -33.46 -10.38 21.29
N LEU A 227 -32.23 -10.35 20.81
CA LEU A 227 -31.09 -11.10 21.36
C LEU A 227 -30.10 -10.23 22.15
N ALA A 228 -30.32 -8.91 22.23
CA ALA A 228 -29.43 -7.95 22.88
C ALA A 228 -29.43 -8.00 24.42
N GLY A 229 -30.04 -8.98 25.06
CA GLY A 229 -30.11 -9.12 26.52
C GLY A 229 -29.77 -10.54 27.02
N LYS A 230 -29.72 -10.72 28.36
CA LYS A 230 -29.41 -12.02 28.97
C LYS A 230 -30.37 -13.14 28.56
N ARG A 231 -31.60 -12.82 28.18
CA ARG A 231 -32.62 -13.79 27.72
C ARG A 231 -33.27 -13.28 26.43
N PRO A 232 -33.50 -14.18 25.42
CA PRO A 232 -34.22 -13.79 24.20
C PRO A 232 -35.61 -13.24 24.52
N LYS A 233 -35.93 -12.06 24.00
CA LYS A 233 -37.25 -11.43 24.14
C LYS A 233 -38.21 -11.99 23.10
N LYS A 234 -39.53 -12.05 23.47
CA LYS A 234 -40.60 -12.24 22.50
C LYS A 234 -40.75 -10.91 21.71
N VAL A 235 -40.20 -10.90 20.48
CA VAL A 235 -40.29 -9.75 19.57
C VAL A 235 -40.93 -10.18 18.25
N ARG A 236 -41.55 -9.24 17.57
CA ARG A 236 -41.84 -9.36 16.14
C ARG A 236 -40.69 -8.67 15.39
N PRO A 237 -39.81 -9.45 14.72
CA PRO A 237 -38.66 -8.84 14.04
C PRO A 237 -39.12 -7.83 12.99
N ASP A 238 -38.53 -6.65 13.00
CA ASP A 238 -38.67 -5.68 11.94
C ASP A 238 -37.83 -6.12 10.73
N ARG A 239 -38.53 -6.69 9.75
CA ARG A 239 -37.90 -7.25 8.56
C ARG A 239 -37.27 -6.17 7.69
N GLU A 240 -37.88 -5.00 7.58
CA GLU A 240 -37.36 -3.91 6.78
C GLU A 240 -36.03 -3.41 7.38
N ARG A 241 -35.99 -3.23 8.69
CA ARG A 241 -34.75 -2.88 9.41
C ARG A 241 -33.65 -3.94 9.21
N LEU A 242 -33.98 -5.21 9.27
CA LEU A 242 -33.02 -6.30 9.00
C LEU A 242 -32.47 -6.24 7.57
N LEU A 243 -33.32 -5.98 6.57
CA LEU A 243 -32.91 -5.84 5.17
C LEU A 243 -32.00 -4.61 4.99
N VAL A 244 -32.39 -3.46 5.52
CA VAL A 244 -31.60 -2.22 5.43
C VAL A 244 -30.20 -2.41 6.00
N LEU A 245 -30.09 -3.02 7.20
CA LEU A 245 -28.80 -3.26 7.83
C LEU A 245 -27.93 -4.26 7.05
N ARG A 246 -28.54 -5.30 6.46
CA ARG A 246 -27.85 -6.25 5.60
C ARG A 246 -27.32 -5.56 4.34
N ASP A 247 -28.18 -4.83 3.68
CA ASP A 247 -27.86 -4.21 2.39
C ASP A 247 -26.84 -3.08 2.54
N ASP A 248 -26.84 -2.35 3.68
CA ASP A 248 -25.79 -1.38 4.01
C ASP A 248 -24.43 -2.08 4.17
N LEU A 249 -24.37 -3.20 4.90
CA LEU A 249 -23.12 -3.96 5.05
C LEU A 249 -22.67 -4.55 3.70
N LEU A 250 -23.56 -5.10 2.89
CA LEU A 250 -23.24 -5.57 1.55
C LEU A 250 -22.65 -4.44 0.68
N ALA A 251 -23.26 -3.26 0.70
CA ALA A 251 -22.75 -2.10 -0.03
C ALA A 251 -21.37 -1.63 0.46
N ARG A 252 -21.07 -1.75 1.76
CA ARG A 252 -19.72 -1.48 2.31
C ARG A 252 -18.70 -2.50 1.82
N ILE A 253 -19.06 -3.78 1.84
CA ILE A 253 -18.20 -4.87 1.34
C ILE A 253 -17.93 -4.68 -0.16
N ASP A 254 -18.93 -4.38 -0.98
CA ASP A 254 -18.77 -4.18 -2.42
C ASP A 254 -17.85 -2.98 -2.72
N ARG A 255 -17.99 -1.87 -1.98
CA ARG A 255 -17.05 -0.73 -2.08
C ARG A 255 -15.64 -1.13 -1.63
N GLY A 256 -15.52 -1.92 -0.57
CA GLY A 256 -14.25 -2.45 -0.10
C GLY A 256 -13.55 -3.30 -1.16
N LEU A 257 -14.27 -4.22 -1.78
CA LEU A 257 -13.74 -5.05 -2.88
C LEU A 257 -13.29 -4.22 -4.09
N ALA A 258 -14.06 -3.20 -4.46
CA ALA A 258 -13.71 -2.29 -5.55
C ALA A 258 -12.42 -1.51 -5.23
N GLU A 259 -12.26 -0.99 -3.99
CA GLU A 259 -11.06 -0.27 -3.58
C GLU A 259 -9.83 -1.18 -3.47
N LEU A 260 -9.99 -2.43 -2.98
CA LEU A 260 -8.89 -3.41 -2.97
C LEU A 260 -8.39 -3.69 -4.39
N LYS A 261 -9.31 -3.92 -5.35
CA LYS A 261 -8.97 -4.12 -6.76
C LYS A 261 -8.24 -2.91 -7.35
N ALA A 262 -8.73 -1.69 -7.08
CA ALA A 262 -8.10 -0.47 -7.55
C ALA A 262 -6.73 -0.24 -6.91
N SER A 263 -6.54 -0.58 -5.63
CA SER A 263 -5.26 -0.49 -4.93
C SER A 263 -4.26 -1.51 -5.46
N ASP A 264 -4.71 -2.72 -5.76
CA ASP A 264 -3.87 -3.77 -6.38
C ASP A 264 -3.36 -3.34 -7.76
N GLY A 265 -4.25 -2.81 -8.61
CA GLY A 265 -3.86 -2.25 -9.91
C GLY A 265 -2.83 -1.11 -9.78
N ARG A 266 -3.07 -0.14 -8.88
CA ARG A 266 -2.11 0.94 -8.62
C ARG A 266 -0.73 0.42 -8.18
N ARG A 267 -0.70 -0.61 -7.34
CA ARG A 267 0.56 -1.23 -6.88
C ARG A 267 1.29 -1.96 -8.00
N ALA A 268 0.56 -2.67 -8.87
CA ALA A 268 1.14 -3.32 -10.04
C ALA A 268 1.78 -2.29 -10.99
N ASP A 269 1.10 -1.19 -11.26
CA ASP A 269 1.62 -0.09 -12.09
C ASP A 269 2.88 0.55 -11.47
N ILE A 270 2.88 0.77 -10.15
CA ILE A 270 4.04 1.31 -9.43
C ILE A 270 5.21 0.34 -9.50
N ALA A 271 4.99 -0.96 -9.28
CA ALA A 271 6.03 -1.97 -9.35
C ALA A 271 6.63 -2.09 -10.77
N ALA A 272 5.81 -1.96 -11.82
CA ALA A 272 6.29 -1.92 -13.20
C ALA A 272 7.19 -0.70 -13.43
N ARG A 273 6.73 0.50 -13.05
CA ARG A 273 7.49 1.75 -13.21
C ARG A 273 8.81 1.75 -12.43
N LEU A 274 8.83 1.18 -11.22
CA LEU A 274 10.08 1.00 -10.46
C LEU A 274 11.03 0.02 -11.17
N GLY A 275 10.49 -1.03 -11.80
CA GLY A 275 11.25 -1.94 -12.63
C GLY A 275 11.89 -1.26 -13.83
N ASP A 276 11.13 -0.38 -14.51
CA ASP A 276 11.60 0.40 -15.66
C ASP A 276 12.73 1.39 -15.27
N LEU A 277 12.63 2.03 -14.10
CA LEU A 277 13.67 2.91 -13.58
C LEU A 277 14.97 2.17 -13.23
N ARG A 278 14.86 0.91 -12.80
CA ARG A 278 16.01 0.07 -12.46
C ARG A 278 16.72 -0.51 -13.70
N ALA A 279 15.97 -0.86 -14.75
CA ALA A 279 16.47 -1.64 -15.89
C ALA A 279 17.75 -1.06 -16.57
N PRO A 280 17.92 0.27 -16.69
CA PRO A 280 19.10 0.87 -17.31
C PRO A 280 20.30 1.06 -16.38
N LEU A 281 20.22 0.69 -15.08
CA LEU A 281 21.24 0.93 -14.06
C LEU A 281 22.24 -0.22 -13.92
#